data_a96de6c314dd6481de596eabb040d0a1
#
_entry.id   a96de6c314dd6481de596eabb040d0a1
#
_cell.length_a   1.000
_cell.length_b   1.000
_cell.length_c   1.000
_cell.angle_alpha   90.00
_cell.angle_beta   90.00
_cell.angle_gamma   90.00
#
_symmetry.space_group_name_H-M   'P 1'
#
loop_
_entity.id
_entity.type
_entity.pdbx_description
1 polymer ?
#
loop_
_entity_poly.entity_id
_entity_poly.type
_entity_poly.pdbx_seq_one_letter_code
_entity_poly.pdbx_strand_id
1 'polypeptide(L)'
;MYLALHKLTIRDALLADASLLCKWWNDGTVMAHAGFPQGLGTSVEKITQQISDSNDPTHRLILECQNTPIGEMCYRHQDPNTAEIGIKICESNWQEQGLGSQLIAMLCRELFANHGITRIVLDTMLENHRAQHVYEKLGFVKTGIRENCWRDQTGKLRTAVDYQLLPQQLCLPFDEEEPWVRDAQPADQTIIEEIYPTLFEAMSQLQPQYIQAAKQNPDFIRKIITENGKDILLAQCGEQVLGFGVVLMTHTPPYNCFVPHPYADLLDLAVLPAARGNGLGTLLLQAVKGWAKAHGADYLELGALSNNQGAIRLYEREGFGECIKTFRASL
;
A
#
# COMPACT_ATOMS: atom_id res chain seq x y z
N MET A 1 2.07 4.34 3.54
CA MET A 1 1.85 4.02 2.09
C MET A 1 1.18 2.67 1.95
N TYR A 2 0.11 2.60 1.17
CA TYR A 2 -0.54 1.36 0.76
C TYR A 2 -0.97 1.48 -0.70
N LEU A 3 -0.45 0.60 -1.58
CA LEU A 3 -0.78 0.57 -3.00
C LEU A 3 -1.18 -0.85 -3.37
N ALA A 4 -2.29 -1.02 -4.08
CA ALA A 4 -2.71 -2.33 -4.57
C ALA A 4 -3.17 -2.25 -6.03
N LEU A 5 -2.62 -3.12 -6.86
CA LEU A 5 -2.97 -3.30 -8.26
C LEU A 5 -3.02 -4.80 -8.56
N HIS A 6 -4.18 -5.32 -8.99
CA HIS A 6 -4.40 -6.76 -9.17
C HIS A 6 -4.06 -7.58 -7.92
N LYS A 7 -3.06 -8.44 -8.05
CA LYS A 7 -2.55 -9.29 -6.98
C LYS A 7 -1.34 -8.72 -6.24
N LEU A 8 -0.86 -7.55 -6.66
CA LEU A 8 0.33 -6.91 -6.11
C LEU A 8 -0.03 -5.86 -5.08
N THR A 9 0.72 -5.83 -3.99
CA THR A 9 0.61 -4.81 -2.95
C THR A 9 1.99 -4.29 -2.60
N ILE A 10 2.08 -2.97 -2.40
CA ILE A 10 3.20 -2.29 -1.75
C ILE A 10 2.64 -1.66 -0.49
N ARG A 11 3.24 -1.93 0.66
CA ARG A 11 2.82 -1.34 1.93
C ARG A 11 4.01 -0.96 2.80
N ASP A 12 3.81 -0.06 3.74
CA ASP A 12 4.83 0.23 4.74
C ASP A 12 5.24 -1.04 5.48
N ALA A 13 6.54 -1.14 5.79
CA ALA A 13 7.04 -2.16 6.69
C ALA A 13 6.60 -1.86 8.12
N LEU A 14 6.01 -2.83 8.79
CA LEU A 14 5.57 -2.76 10.17
C LEU A 14 6.54 -3.49 11.10
N LEU A 15 6.42 -3.29 12.40
CA LEU A 15 7.27 -3.97 13.38
C LEU A 15 7.21 -5.50 13.27
N ALA A 16 6.06 -6.03 12.88
CA ALA A 16 5.85 -7.46 12.63
C ALA A 16 6.72 -8.00 11.50
N ASP A 17 7.14 -7.14 10.55
CA ASP A 17 7.97 -7.54 9.41
C ASP A 17 9.46 -7.65 9.76
N ALA A 18 9.88 -7.21 10.94
CA ALA A 18 11.30 -7.18 11.33
C ALA A 18 11.99 -8.55 11.21
N SER A 19 11.30 -9.63 11.61
CA SER A 19 11.83 -11.00 11.49
C SER A 19 11.99 -11.42 10.02
N LEU A 20 11.04 -11.04 9.16
CA LEU A 20 11.08 -11.33 7.73
C LEU A 20 12.21 -10.56 7.04
N LEU A 21 12.33 -9.27 7.30
CA LEU A 21 13.43 -8.45 6.79
C LEU A 21 14.78 -8.97 7.28
N CYS A 22 14.87 -9.41 8.55
CA CYS A 22 16.10 -10.01 9.10
C CYS A 22 16.49 -11.29 8.33
N LYS A 23 15.52 -12.16 8.03
CA LYS A 23 15.74 -13.35 7.19
C LYS A 23 16.31 -12.95 5.84
N TRP A 24 15.68 -12.02 5.13
CA TRP A 24 16.09 -11.61 3.78
C TRP A 24 17.44 -10.89 3.76
N TRP A 25 17.70 -9.99 4.72
CA TRP A 25 18.94 -9.23 4.75
C TRP A 25 20.15 -10.07 5.20
N ASN A 26 19.93 -11.18 5.87
CA ASN A 26 21.00 -12.13 6.23
C ASN A 26 21.17 -13.25 5.19
N ASP A 27 20.34 -13.29 4.14
CA ASP A 27 20.53 -14.19 3.03
C ASP A 27 21.50 -13.59 2.01
N GLY A 28 22.69 -14.19 1.89
CA GLY A 28 23.71 -13.73 0.95
C GLY A 28 23.28 -13.81 -0.51
N THR A 29 22.36 -14.69 -0.86
CA THR A 29 21.85 -14.80 -2.25
C THR A 29 20.94 -13.61 -2.60
N VAL A 30 20.12 -13.17 -1.66
CA VAL A 30 19.28 -11.97 -1.76
C VAL A 30 20.13 -10.70 -1.78
N MET A 31 21.17 -10.67 -0.95
CA MET A 31 21.95 -9.45 -0.71
C MET A 31 23.22 -9.33 -1.57
N ALA A 32 23.53 -10.34 -2.40
CA ALA A 32 24.71 -10.32 -3.25
C ALA A 32 24.79 -9.10 -4.17
N HIS A 33 23.68 -8.73 -4.81
CA HIS A 33 23.62 -7.56 -5.71
C HIS A 33 23.68 -6.21 -4.96
N ALA A 34 23.46 -6.21 -3.64
CA ALA A 34 23.68 -5.06 -2.79
C ALA A 34 25.09 -5.03 -2.18
N GLY A 35 25.96 -6.01 -2.55
CA GLY A 35 27.34 -6.10 -2.09
C GLY A 35 27.56 -6.90 -0.81
N PHE A 36 26.58 -7.63 -0.36
CA PHE A 36 26.65 -8.46 0.84
C PHE A 36 26.42 -9.94 0.54
N PRO A 37 27.35 -10.61 -0.18
CA PRO A 37 27.19 -12.00 -0.55
C PRO A 37 27.20 -12.99 0.60
N GLN A 38 27.49 -12.54 1.81
CA GLN A 38 27.40 -13.32 3.06
C GLN A 38 26.24 -12.87 3.95
N GLY A 39 25.35 -12.00 3.44
CA GLY A 39 24.31 -11.33 4.20
C GLY A 39 24.83 -10.19 5.05
N LEU A 40 23.92 -9.38 5.61
CA LEU A 40 24.26 -8.17 6.39
C LEU A 40 24.75 -8.49 7.81
N GLY A 41 24.45 -9.67 8.37
CA GLY A 41 24.74 -10.00 9.77
C GLY A 41 23.96 -9.11 10.76
N THR A 42 22.73 -8.68 10.37
CA THR A 42 21.87 -7.84 11.22
C THR A 42 21.00 -8.70 12.15
N SER A 43 20.34 -8.05 13.12
CA SER A 43 19.41 -8.70 14.04
C SER A 43 18.02 -8.11 13.96
N VAL A 44 17.02 -8.87 14.44
CA VAL A 44 15.61 -8.42 14.49
C VAL A 44 15.50 -7.14 15.30
N GLU A 45 16.23 -7.01 16.44
CA GLU A 45 16.20 -5.84 17.31
C GLU A 45 16.67 -4.57 16.58
N LYS A 46 17.75 -4.69 15.78
CA LYS A 46 18.25 -3.56 14.98
C LYS A 46 17.24 -3.13 13.93
N ILE A 47 16.60 -4.08 13.26
CA ILE A 47 15.58 -3.78 12.24
C ILE A 47 14.34 -3.17 12.90
N THR A 48 13.89 -3.72 14.04
CA THR A 48 12.80 -3.15 14.84
C THR A 48 13.09 -1.69 15.21
N GLN A 49 14.31 -1.40 15.65
CA GLN A 49 14.72 -0.03 15.94
C GLN A 49 14.67 0.87 14.70
N GLN A 50 15.17 0.40 13.56
CA GLN A 50 15.13 1.15 12.29
C GLN A 50 13.70 1.43 11.80
N ILE A 51 12.78 0.48 11.96
CA ILE A 51 11.36 0.67 11.59
C ILE A 51 10.69 1.66 12.56
N SER A 52 11.07 1.65 13.84
CA SER A 52 10.50 2.53 14.87
C SER A 52 11.07 3.94 14.86
N ASP A 53 12.22 4.16 14.21
CA ASP A 53 12.88 5.45 14.20
C ASP A 53 12.20 6.42 13.23
N SER A 54 11.44 7.35 13.79
CA SER A 54 10.79 8.42 13.02
C SER A 54 11.75 9.37 12.31
N ASN A 55 13.03 9.34 12.63
CA ASN A 55 14.08 10.16 11.99
C ASN A 55 14.84 9.39 10.90
N ASP A 56 14.58 8.09 10.70
CA ASP A 56 15.17 7.36 9.57
C ASP A 56 14.61 7.93 8.26
N PRO A 57 15.45 8.49 7.37
CA PRO A 57 14.99 9.07 6.12
C PRO A 57 14.53 8.00 5.12
N THR A 58 14.69 6.72 5.45
CA THR A 58 14.39 5.60 4.57
C THR A 58 12.98 5.08 4.84
N HIS A 59 12.08 5.29 3.90
CA HIS A 59 10.76 4.64 3.91
C HIS A 59 10.90 3.21 3.42
N ARG A 60 10.70 2.25 4.34
CA ARG A 60 10.80 0.81 4.04
C ARG A 60 9.46 0.24 3.69
N LEU A 61 9.40 -0.51 2.60
CA LEU A 61 8.17 -1.06 2.04
C LEU A 61 8.30 -2.58 1.90
N ILE A 62 7.21 -3.28 2.17
CA ILE A 62 7.06 -4.71 1.89
C ILE A 62 6.29 -4.87 0.57
N LEU A 63 6.79 -5.78 -0.26
CA LEU A 63 6.18 -6.16 -1.52
C LEU A 63 5.44 -7.48 -1.35
N GLU A 64 4.17 -7.51 -1.75
CA GLU A 64 3.35 -8.71 -1.64
C GLU A 64 2.76 -9.10 -2.98
N CYS A 65 2.56 -10.40 -3.17
CA CYS A 65 1.74 -10.96 -4.23
C CYS A 65 0.71 -11.90 -3.62
N GLN A 66 -0.58 -11.66 -3.86
CA GLN A 66 -1.68 -12.42 -3.25
C GLN A 66 -1.58 -12.47 -1.72
N ASN A 67 -1.32 -11.33 -1.08
CA ASN A 67 -1.12 -11.18 0.36
C ASN A 67 0.02 -12.06 0.95
N THR A 68 0.99 -12.44 0.11
CA THR A 68 2.20 -13.16 0.52
C THR A 68 3.39 -12.23 0.30
N PRO A 69 4.19 -11.93 1.34
CA PRO A 69 5.41 -11.14 1.18
C PRO A 69 6.42 -11.82 0.25
N ILE A 70 6.89 -11.09 -0.76
CA ILE A 70 7.80 -11.61 -1.79
C ILE A 70 9.11 -10.83 -1.89
N GLY A 71 9.19 -9.68 -1.23
CA GLY A 71 10.37 -8.83 -1.29
C GLY A 71 10.20 -7.52 -0.56
N GLU A 72 11.16 -6.66 -0.73
CA GLU A 72 11.20 -5.32 -0.14
C GLU A 72 11.47 -4.25 -1.19
N MET A 73 11.07 -3.04 -0.85
CA MET A 73 11.40 -1.82 -1.57
C MET A 73 11.68 -0.72 -0.54
N CYS A 74 12.42 0.27 -0.94
CA CYS A 74 12.57 1.48 -0.14
C CYS A 74 12.63 2.71 -1.04
N TYR A 75 12.29 3.85 -0.46
CA TYR A 75 12.64 5.13 -1.04
C TYR A 75 13.16 6.08 0.04
N ARG A 76 13.97 7.04 -0.37
CA ARG A 76 14.46 8.12 0.48
C ARG A 76 14.58 9.42 -0.32
N HIS A 77 14.29 10.53 0.30
CA HIS A 77 14.46 11.84 -0.32
C HIS A 77 15.96 12.20 -0.32
N GLN A 78 16.51 12.48 -1.51
CA GLN A 78 17.84 13.09 -1.63
C GLN A 78 17.76 14.62 -1.51
N ASP A 79 16.66 15.18 -2.01
CA ASP A 79 16.25 16.58 -1.90
C ASP A 79 14.71 16.64 -1.92
N PRO A 80 14.04 17.80 -1.75
CA PRO A 80 12.58 17.88 -1.70
C PRO A 80 11.86 17.32 -2.92
N ASN A 81 12.50 17.26 -4.10
CA ASN A 81 11.89 16.86 -5.34
C ASN A 81 12.51 15.59 -5.95
N THR A 82 13.51 15.00 -5.29
CA THR A 82 14.23 13.82 -5.79
C THR A 82 14.12 12.68 -4.78
N ALA A 83 13.63 11.54 -5.23
CA ALA A 83 13.64 10.30 -4.46
C ALA A 83 14.63 9.28 -5.04
N GLU A 84 15.40 8.65 -4.17
CA GLU A 84 16.17 7.46 -4.51
C GLU A 84 15.36 6.22 -4.12
N ILE A 85 15.27 5.24 -5.01
CA ILE A 85 14.52 3.99 -4.75
C ILE A 85 15.44 2.77 -4.82
N GLY A 86 15.06 1.73 -4.06
CA GLY A 86 15.68 0.42 -4.13
C GLY A 86 14.64 -0.69 -4.11
N ILE A 87 14.90 -1.80 -4.80
CA ILE A 87 14.00 -2.95 -4.86
C ILE A 87 14.76 -4.27 -4.79
N LYS A 88 14.18 -5.26 -4.12
CA LYS A 88 14.59 -6.66 -4.16
C LYS A 88 13.36 -7.57 -4.11
N ILE A 89 13.22 -8.46 -5.09
CA ILE A 89 12.34 -9.62 -4.98
C ILE A 89 13.15 -10.70 -4.26
N CYS A 90 12.84 -10.91 -2.99
CA CYS A 90 13.62 -11.74 -2.07
C CYS A 90 13.31 -13.24 -2.18
N GLU A 91 12.07 -13.58 -2.51
CA GLU A 91 11.63 -14.96 -2.64
C GLU A 91 11.82 -15.45 -4.09
N SER A 92 12.71 -16.41 -4.30
CA SER A 92 13.15 -16.87 -5.63
C SER A 92 12.02 -17.35 -6.53
N ASN A 93 10.98 -17.98 -5.95
CA ASN A 93 9.83 -18.48 -6.69
C ASN A 93 9.00 -17.36 -7.37
N TRP A 94 9.20 -16.10 -6.97
CA TRP A 94 8.51 -14.95 -7.52
C TRP A 94 9.38 -14.10 -8.46
N GLN A 95 10.63 -14.50 -8.65
CA GLN A 95 11.51 -13.85 -9.60
C GLN A 95 11.18 -14.23 -11.04
N GLU A 96 11.63 -13.44 -12.01
CA GLU A 96 11.48 -13.67 -13.47
C GLU A 96 10.03 -13.71 -14.00
N GLN A 97 9.08 -13.22 -13.22
CA GLN A 97 7.65 -13.14 -13.58
C GLN A 97 7.19 -11.73 -13.98
N GLY A 98 8.12 -10.78 -14.15
CA GLY A 98 7.79 -9.39 -14.48
C GLY A 98 7.23 -8.57 -13.31
N LEU A 99 7.14 -9.14 -12.08
CA LEU A 99 6.55 -8.46 -10.92
C LEU A 99 7.36 -7.22 -10.50
N GLY A 100 8.70 -7.30 -10.58
CA GLY A 100 9.58 -6.18 -10.25
C GLY A 100 9.30 -4.94 -11.09
N SER A 101 9.03 -5.10 -12.39
CA SER A 101 8.69 -3.96 -13.27
C SER A 101 7.37 -3.32 -12.86
N GLN A 102 6.34 -4.10 -12.55
CA GLN A 102 5.05 -3.59 -12.12
C GLN A 102 5.17 -2.84 -10.78
N LEU A 103 5.86 -3.43 -9.81
CA LEU A 103 6.05 -2.84 -8.47
C LEU A 103 6.86 -1.53 -8.54
N ILE A 104 7.93 -1.46 -9.33
CA ILE A 104 8.67 -0.21 -9.54
C ILE A 104 7.76 0.86 -10.17
N ALA A 105 6.99 0.50 -11.20
CA ALA A 105 6.10 1.43 -11.88
C ALA A 105 5.00 1.95 -10.94
N MET A 106 4.41 1.09 -10.09
CA MET A 106 3.44 1.49 -9.07
C MET A 106 4.03 2.52 -8.11
N LEU A 107 5.23 2.25 -7.56
CA LEU A 107 5.89 3.20 -6.66
C LEU A 107 6.25 4.51 -7.36
N CYS A 108 6.82 4.46 -8.57
CA CYS A 108 7.18 5.66 -9.32
C CYS A 108 5.95 6.53 -9.63
N ARG A 109 4.84 5.91 -10.08
CA ARG A 109 3.58 6.60 -10.32
C ARG A 109 3.08 7.32 -9.07
N GLU A 110 3.08 6.64 -7.92
CA GLU A 110 2.65 7.20 -6.64
C GLU A 110 3.54 8.37 -6.21
N LEU A 111 4.85 8.20 -6.25
CA LEU A 111 5.80 9.24 -5.86
C LEU A 111 5.66 10.50 -6.72
N PHE A 112 5.48 10.34 -8.03
CA PHE A 112 5.27 11.47 -8.94
C PHE A 112 3.92 12.16 -8.75
N ALA A 113 2.84 11.39 -8.57
CA ALA A 113 1.49 11.94 -8.49
C ALA A 113 1.21 12.61 -7.14
N ASN A 114 1.63 12.00 -6.02
CA ASN A 114 1.11 12.33 -4.70
C ASN A 114 2.17 12.77 -3.69
N HIS A 115 3.48 12.62 -3.99
CA HIS A 115 4.56 12.96 -3.04
C HIS A 115 5.44 14.13 -3.48
N GLY A 116 5.04 14.88 -4.53
CA GLY A 116 5.77 16.05 -5.02
C GLY A 116 7.13 15.74 -5.64
N ILE A 117 7.42 14.47 -5.93
CA ILE A 117 8.65 14.05 -6.56
C ILE A 117 8.61 14.38 -8.06
N THR A 118 9.66 14.99 -8.57
CA THR A 118 9.82 15.30 -9.99
C THR A 118 10.96 14.53 -10.63
N ARG A 119 11.77 13.83 -9.83
CA ARG A 119 12.88 13.01 -10.30
C ARG A 119 13.07 11.80 -9.39
N ILE A 120 13.15 10.62 -9.97
CA ILE A 120 13.51 9.38 -9.26
C ILE A 120 14.89 8.95 -9.76
N VAL A 121 15.75 8.54 -8.83
CA VAL A 121 17.09 8.03 -9.12
C VAL A 121 17.26 6.64 -8.49
N LEU A 122 18.13 5.87 -9.09
CA LEU A 122 18.61 4.59 -8.54
C LEU A 122 19.97 4.24 -9.14
N ASP A 123 20.65 3.32 -8.51
CA ASP A 123 21.84 2.70 -9.09
C ASP A 123 21.77 1.17 -9.04
N THR A 124 22.65 0.54 -9.79
CA THR A 124 22.83 -0.90 -9.72
C THR A 124 24.26 -1.27 -10.12
N MET A 125 24.69 -2.49 -9.80
CA MET A 125 26.00 -2.98 -10.26
C MET A 125 26.02 -3.14 -11.78
N LEU A 126 27.16 -2.82 -12.41
CA LEU A 126 27.36 -2.95 -13.85
C LEU A 126 27.07 -4.38 -14.36
N GLU A 127 27.36 -5.37 -13.56
CA GLU A 127 27.11 -6.78 -13.88
C GLU A 127 25.62 -7.20 -13.75
N ASN A 128 24.78 -6.36 -13.14
CA ASN A 128 23.34 -6.66 -12.98
C ASN A 128 22.54 -6.25 -14.22
N HIS A 129 22.80 -6.93 -15.33
CA HIS A 129 22.14 -6.66 -16.62
C HIS A 129 20.62 -6.81 -16.56
N ARG A 130 20.11 -7.69 -15.68
CA ARG A 130 18.68 -7.90 -15.48
C ARG A 130 18.00 -6.65 -14.92
N ALA A 131 18.56 -6.04 -13.90
CA ALA A 131 18.03 -4.80 -13.33
C ALA A 131 18.11 -3.65 -14.34
N GLN A 132 19.24 -3.51 -15.04
CA GLN A 132 19.42 -2.50 -16.09
C GLN A 132 18.33 -2.61 -17.15
N HIS A 133 18.06 -3.81 -17.66
CA HIS A 133 17.00 -4.04 -18.65
C HIS A 133 15.60 -3.62 -18.13
N VAL A 134 15.28 -3.94 -16.86
CA VAL A 134 14.01 -3.54 -16.22
C VAL A 134 13.91 -2.02 -16.14
N TYR A 135 14.96 -1.35 -15.70
CA TYR A 135 14.95 0.10 -15.55
C TYR A 135 14.80 0.81 -16.91
N GLU A 136 15.55 0.39 -17.92
CA GLU A 136 15.47 0.94 -19.27
C GLU A 136 14.08 0.75 -19.89
N LYS A 137 13.47 -0.44 -19.68
CA LYS A 137 12.09 -0.71 -20.13
C LYS A 137 11.04 0.18 -19.46
N LEU A 138 11.27 0.60 -18.22
CA LEU A 138 10.40 1.51 -17.49
C LEU A 138 10.64 3.00 -17.81
N GLY A 139 11.61 3.30 -18.70
CA GLY A 139 11.93 4.66 -19.12
C GLY A 139 13.03 5.32 -18.33
N PHE A 140 13.70 4.63 -17.41
CA PHE A 140 14.88 5.16 -16.75
C PHE A 140 16.02 5.38 -17.77
N VAL A 141 16.68 6.52 -17.67
CA VAL A 141 17.81 6.91 -18.50
C VAL A 141 19.09 6.77 -17.71
N LYS A 142 20.08 6.10 -18.31
CA LYS A 142 21.43 6.00 -17.74
C LYS A 142 22.09 7.36 -17.70
N THR A 143 22.57 7.78 -16.53
CA THR A 143 23.20 9.09 -16.32
C THR A 143 24.71 9.00 -16.13
N GLY A 144 25.23 7.85 -15.72
CA GLY A 144 26.66 7.68 -15.51
C GLY A 144 27.07 6.25 -15.18
N ILE A 145 28.39 6.05 -15.23
CA ILE A 145 29.03 4.81 -14.73
C ILE A 145 30.12 5.28 -13.75
N ARG A 146 30.07 4.76 -12.55
CA ARG A 146 31.08 5.02 -11.51
C ARG A 146 31.97 3.80 -11.36
N GLU A 147 33.11 3.84 -12.06
CA GLU A 147 34.04 2.71 -12.07
C GLU A 147 34.70 2.52 -10.69
N ASN A 148 34.75 1.26 -10.23
CA ASN A 148 35.44 0.85 -9.02
C ASN A 148 35.11 1.74 -7.78
N CYS A 149 33.88 2.22 -7.69
CA CYS A 149 33.47 3.29 -6.76
C CYS A 149 33.28 2.81 -5.33
N TRP A 150 33.16 1.51 -5.10
CA TRP A 150 33.01 0.95 -3.74
C TRP A 150 33.51 -0.49 -3.67
N ARG A 151 33.69 -0.99 -2.43
CA ARG A 151 34.08 -2.37 -2.18
C ARG A 151 32.92 -3.14 -1.58
N ASP A 152 32.66 -4.34 -2.13
CA ASP A 152 31.70 -5.24 -1.52
C ASP A 152 32.26 -5.89 -0.24
N GLN A 153 31.44 -6.70 0.43
CA GLN A 153 31.77 -7.39 1.67
C GLN A 153 33.02 -8.30 1.54
N THR A 154 33.35 -8.77 0.33
CA THR A 154 34.54 -9.60 0.04
C THR A 154 35.78 -8.76 -0.27
N GLY A 155 35.66 -7.44 -0.32
CA GLY A 155 36.74 -6.53 -0.70
C GLY A 155 36.90 -6.31 -2.19
N LYS A 156 36.05 -6.91 -3.03
CA LYS A 156 36.08 -6.73 -4.49
C LYS A 156 35.56 -5.34 -4.84
N LEU A 157 36.30 -4.64 -5.70
CA LEU A 157 35.85 -3.37 -6.25
C LEU A 157 34.68 -3.58 -7.21
N ARG A 158 33.66 -2.74 -7.08
CA ARG A 158 32.44 -2.78 -7.88
C ARG A 158 32.23 -1.48 -8.62
N THR A 159 31.66 -1.60 -9.78
CA THR A 159 31.28 -0.50 -10.66
C THR A 159 29.76 -0.35 -10.60
N ALA A 160 29.28 0.85 -10.36
CA ALA A 160 27.85 1.19 -10.36
C ALA A 160 27.45 1.88 -11.65
N VAL A 161 26.19 1.66 -12.04
CA VAL A 161 25.52 2.36 -13.13
C VAL A 161 24.37 3.15 -12.54
N ASP A 162 24.40 4.48 -12.77
CA ASP A 162 23.41 5.41 -12.25
C ASP A 162 22.31 5.66 -13.29
N TYR A 163 21.07 5.72 -12.81
CA TYR A 163 19.87 5.94 -13.60
C TYR A 163 19.01 7.05 -13.00
N GLN A 164 18.27 7.75 -13.85
CA GLN A 164 17.22 8.67 -13.46
C GLN A 164 15.95 8.45 -14.27
N LEU A 165 14.82 8.83 -13.68
CA LEU A 165 13.50 8.84 -14.30
C LEU A 165 12.81 10.17 -14.01
N LEU A 166 12.21 10.78 -15.04
CA LEU A 166 11.32 11.93 -14.93
C LEU A 166 9.87 11.49 -15.20
N PRO A 167 8.84 12.22 -14.71
CA PRO A 167 7.43 11.80 -14.84
C PRO A 167 7.04 11.44 -16.28
N GLN A 168 7.42 12.29 -17.26
CA GLN A 168 7.09 12.09 -18.68
C GLN A 168 7.82 10.92 -19.36
N GLN A 169 8.79 10.31 -18.69
CA GLN A 169 9.56 9.17 -19.20
C GLN A 169 9.01 7.83 -18.69
N LEU A 170 8.17 7.86 -17.66
CA LEU A 170 7.65 6.63 -17.05
C LEU A 170 6.81 5.83 -18.05
N CYS A 171 7.28 4.62 -18.35
CA CYS A 171 6.56 3.65 -19.17
C CYS A 171 5.87 2.63 -18.26
N LEU A 172 4.54 2.70 -18.16
CA LEU A 172 3.78 1.77 -17.33
C LEU A 172 3.67 0.39 -18.01
N PRO A 173 3.93 -0.71 -17.30
CA PRO A 173 3.75 -2.08 -17.80
C PRO A 173 2.30 -2.59 -17.65
N PHE A 174 1.36 -1.72 -17.32
CA PHE A 174 -0.08 -1.97 -17.15
C PHE A 174 -0.88 -0.79 -17.71
N ASP A 175 -2.18 -0.96 -17.86
CA ASP A 175 -3.07 0.09 -18.37
C ASP A 175 -3.20 1.23 -17.35
N GLU A 176 -3.03 2.49 -17.78
CA GLU A 176 -3.20 3.66 -16.92
C GLU A 176 -4.61 3.78 -16.36
N GLU A 177 -5.60 3.37 -17.14
CA GLU A 177 -7.02 3.39 -16.75
C GLU A 177 -7.43 2.16 -15.93
N GLU A 178 -6.49 1.26 -15.62
CA GLU A 178 -6.80 0.13 -14.77
C GLU A 178 -7.00 0.57 -13.32
N PRO A 179 -8.14 0.18 -12.70
CA PRO A 179 -8.41 0.57 -11.32
C PRO A 179 -7.38 0.00 -10.34
N TRP A 180 -6.88 0.84 -9.47
CA TRP A 180 -5.95 0.49 -8.42
C TRP A 180 -6.36 1.14 -7.10
N VAL A 181 -5.74 0.71 -5.98
CA VAL A 181 -6.01 1.28 -4.66
C VAL A 181 -4.74 1.87 -4.09
N ARG A 182 -4.87 3.05 -3.49
CA ARG A 182 -3.84 3.70 -2.68
C ARG A 182 -4.39 4.24 -1.37
N ASP A 183 -3.55 4.51 -0.41
CA ASP A 183 -3.90 5.29 0.78
C ASP A 183 -4.13 6.76 0.43
N ALA A 184 -5.05 7.38 1.17
CA ALA A 184 -5.35 8.80 1.01
C ALA A 184 -4.22 9.66 1.57
N GLN A 185 -3.89 10.73 0.83
CA GLN A 185 -2.97 11.77 1.28
C GLN A 185 -3.76 13.01 1.76
N PRO A 186 -3.17 13.92 2.53
CA PRO A 186 -3.87 15.14 2.98
C PRO A 186 -4.50 15.95 1.85
N ALA A 187 -3.92 15.91 0.65
CA ALA A 187 -4.45 16.58 -0.54
C ALA A 187 -5.78 15.98 -1.03
N ASP A 188 -6.07 14.73 -0.69
CA ASP A 188 -7.29 14.04 -1.10
C ASP A 188 -8.52 14.41 -0.25
N GLN A 189 -8.35 15.18 0.83
CA GLN A 189 -9.45 15.51 1.72
C GLN A 189 -10.65 16.06 0.97
N THR A 190 -10.45 16.98 0.03
CA THR A 190 -11.53 17.61 -0.75
C THR A 190 -12.32 16.60 -1.57
N ILE A 191 -11.65 15.71 -2.31
CA ILE A 191 -12.36 14.72 -3.13
C ILE A 191 -13.11 13.70 -2.26
N ILE A 192 -12.57 13.34 -1.09
CA ILE A 192 -13.27 12.47 -0.14
C ILE A 192 -14.53 13.15 0.39
N GLU A 193 -14.45 14.44 0.74
CA GLU A 193 -15.61 15.26 1.18
C GLU A 193 -16.69 15.33 0.08
N GLU A 194 -16.30 15.35 -1.20
CA GLU A 194 -17.23 15.35 -2.33
C GLU A 194 -17.90 14.00 -2.57
N ILE A 195 -17.25 12.89 -2.26
CA ILE A 195 -17.80 11.54 -2.43
C ILE A 195 -18.72 11.15 -1.26
N TYR A 196 -18.43 11.56 -0.03
CA TYR A 196 -19.20 11.18 1.17
C TYR A 196 -20.72 11.42 1.06
N PRO A 197 -21.21 12.55 0.52
CA PRO A 197 -22.64 12.76 0.34
C PRO A 197 -23.36 11.66 -0.42
N THR A 198 -22.69 11.01 -1.38
CA THR A 198 -23.28 9.91 -2.15
C THR A 198 -23.56 8.67 -1.29
N LEU A 199 -22.74 8.45 -0.25
CA LEU A 199 -22.96 7.38 0.74
C LEU A 199 -24.14 7.72 1.64
N PHE A 200 -24.14 8.90 2.27
CA PHE A 200 -25.18 9.29 3.21
C PHE A 200 -26.55 9.46 2.53
N GLU A 201 -26.58 9.95 1.29
CA GLU A 201 -27.79 10.00 0.50
C GLU A 201 -28.36 8.59 0.22
N ALA A 202 -27.53 7.64 -0.21
CA ALA A 202 -27.95 6.27 -0.40
C ALA A 202 -28.46 5.63 0.91
N MET A 203 -27.79 5.87 2.04
CA MET A 203 -28.24 5.39 3.35
C MET A 203 -29.57 6.04 3.78
N SER A 204 -29.77 7.33 3.52
CA SER A 204 -31.00 8.05 3.85
C SER A 204 -32.20 7.55 3.02
N GLN A 205 -31.99 7.18 1.77
CA GLN A 205 -33.02 6.57 0.92
C GLN A 205 -33.45 5.19 1.45
N LEU A 206 -32.50 4.43 2.02
CA LEU A 206 -32.79 3.12 2.61
C LEU A 206 -33.52 3.22 3.96
N GLN A 207 -33.15 4.16 4.81
CA GLN A 207 -33.74 4.33 6.14
C GLN A 207 -34.05 5.80 6.47
N PRO A 208 -34.98 6.44 5.76
CA PRO A 208 -35.25 7.88 5.86
C PRO A 208 -35.78 8.31 7.24
N GLN A 209 -36.29 7.39 8.04
CA GLN A 209 -36.76 7.67 9.41
C GLN A 209 -35.59 7.86 10.41
N TYR A 210 -34.38 7.40 10.07
CA TYR A 210 -33.28 7.36 11.01
C TYR A 210 -31.99 7.99 10.47
N ILE A 211 -31.89 8.14 9.16
CA ILE A 211 -30.70 8.65 8.49
C ILE A 211 -31.12 9.77 7.54
N GLN A 212 -30.38 10.86 7.55
CA GLN A 212 -30.56 11.98 6.62
C GLN A 212 -29.32 12.17 5.75
N ALA A 213 -29.52 12.71 4.56
CA ALA A 213 -28.41 13.15 3.71
C ALA A 213 -27.61 14.23 4.45
N ALA A 214 -26.30 14.10 4.44
CA ALA A 214 -25.37 14.99 5.14
C ALA A 214 -24.03 15.07 4.43
N LYS A 215 -23.17 15.99 4.87
CA LYS A 215 -21.75 16.01 4.58
C LYS A 215 -20.98 15.38 5.75
N GLN A 216 -19.85 14.75 5.47
CA GLN A 216 -18.98 14.29 6.55
C GLN A 216 -18.24 15.46 7.20
N ASN A 217 -17.91 15.32 8.47
CA ASN A 217 -17.10 16.29 9.18
C ASN A 217 -15.66 16.27 8.63
N PRO A 218 -15.14 17.44 8.13
CA PRO A 218 -13.76 17.52 7.62
C PRO A 218 -12.69 17.08 8.64
N ASP A 219 -12.92 17.36 9.93
CA ASP A 219 -12.00 16.96 10.99
C ASP A 219 -11.93 15.44 11.18
N PHE A 220 -13.03 14.73 10.92
CA PHE A 220 -13.04 13.28 10.93
C PHE A 220 -12.15 12.73 9.82
N ILE A 221 -12.32 13.23 8.59
CA ILE A 221 -11.51 12.78 7.43
C ILE A 221 -10.03 13.05 7.70
N ARG A 222 -9.69 14.27 8.13
CA ARG A 222 -8.30 14.65 8.44
C ARG A 222 -7.69 13.75 9.51
N LYS A 223 -8.42 13.44 10.58
CA LYS A 223 -7.94 12.54 11.64
C LYS A 223 -7.67 11.13 11.14
N ILE A 224 -8.53 10.59 10.27
CA ILE A 224 -8.29 9.26 9.70
C ILE A 224 -7.01 9.26 8.86
N ILE A 225 -6.79 10.29 8.03
CA ILE A 225 -5.61 10.36 7.16
C ILE A 225 -4.29 10.54 7.96
N THR A 226 -4.34 11.21 9.13
CA THR A 226 -3.12 11.64 9.82
C THR A 226 -2.76 10.82 11.07
N GLU A 227 -3.68 10.02 11.60
CA GLU A 227 -3.46 9.25 12.82
C GLU A 227 -3.10 7.78 12.49
N ASN A 228 -2.12 7.23 13.21
CA ASN A 228 -1.69 5.85 13.04
C ASN A 228 -2.81 4.84 13.33
N GLY A 229 -2.76 3.69 12.64
CA GLY A 229 -3.74 2.61 12.82
C GLY A 229 -5.10 2.88 12.19
N LYS A 230 -5.18 3.86 11.30
CA LYS A 230 -6.37 4.22 10.52
C LYS A 230 -5.93 4.60 9.12
N ASP A 231 -6.77 4.34 8.12
CA ASP A 231 -6.54 4.78 6.75
C ASP A 231 -7.85 4.99 6.00
N ILE A 232 -7.78 5.80 4.96
CA ILE A 232 -8.76 5.86 3.89
C ILE A 232 -8.09 5.29 2.65
N LEU A 233 -8.58 4.16 2.18
CA LEU A 233 -8.11 3.55 0.94
C LEU A 233 -8.97 4.05 -0.22
N LEU A 234 -8.34 4.62 -1.24
CA LEU A 234 -8.99 5.23 -2.41
C LEU A 234 -8.91 4.28 -3.60
N ALA A 235 -10.03 3.98 -4.23
CA ALA A 235 -10.05 3.34 -5.54
C ALA A 235 -9.94 4.41 -6.62
N GLN A 236 -8.89 4.34 -7.44
CA GLN A 236 -8.54 5.32 -8.47
C GLN A 236 -8.43 4.64 -9.84
N CYS A 237 -8.84 5.36 -10.89
CA CYS A 237 -8.72 4.97 -12.29
C CYS A 237 -8.19 6.19 -13.05
N GLY A 238 -7.04 6.08 -13.72
CA GLY A 238 -6.33 7.27 -14.18
C GLY A 238 -6.06 8.24 -13.04
N GLU A 239 -6.52 9.49 -13.20
CA GLU A 239 -6.45 10.54 -12.17
C GLU A 239 -7.72 10.63 -11.30
N GLN A 240 -8.77 9.88 -11.63
CA GLN A 240 -10.07 9.98 -10.96
C GLN A 240 -10.19 9.06 -9.76
N VAL A 241 -10.51 9.61 -8.60
CA VAL A 241 -10.93 8.84 -7.42
C VAL A 241 -12.41 8.47 -7.59
N LEU A 242 -12.70 7.18 -7.58
CA LEU A 242 -14.02 6.62 -7.87
C LEU A 242 -14.73 6.06 -6.63
N GLY A 243 -14.02 5.93 -5.53
CA GLY A 243 -14.56 5.42 -4.28
C GLY A 243 -13.52 5.33 -3.19
N PHE A 244 -13.96 5.03 -1.98
CA PHE A 244 -13.07 4.87 -0.83
C PHE A 244 -13.59 3.83 0.16
N GLY A 245 -12.68 3.33 1.01
CA GLY A 245 -12.99 2.57 2.21
C GLY A 245 -12.27 3.17 3.41
N VAL A 246 -12.99 3.41 4.52
CA VAL A 246 -12.43 3.92 5.78
C VAL A 246 -12.23 2.77 6.73
N VAL A 247 -11.00 2.49 7.10
CA VAL A 247 -10.63 1.36 7.95
C VAL A 247 -9.80 1.82 9.15
N LEU A 248 -9.99 1.17 10.29
CA LEU A 248 -9.19 1.41 11.48
C LEU A 248 -8.93 0.12 12.26
N MET A 249 -7.81 0.09 12.97
CA MET A 249 -7.53 -0.95 13.97
C MET A 249 -8.23 -0.63 15.28
N THR A 250 -8.81 -1.64 15.88
CA THR A 250 -9.46 -1.57 17.17
C THR A 250 -9.26 -2.88 17.96
N HIS A 251 -9.87 -2.99 19.12
CA HIS A 251 -9.82 -4.19 19.96
C HIS A 251 -11.21 -4.52 20.46
N THR A 252 -11.46 -5.79 20.69
CA THR A 252 -12.69 -6.22 21.37
C THR A 252 -12.86 -5.46 22.68
N PRO A 253 -14.10 -5.04 23.03
CA PRO A 253 -14.35 -4.31 24.27
C PRO A 253 -13.82 -5.08 25.50
N PRO A 254 -13.30 -4.37 26.52
CA PRO A 254 -12.66 -4.99 27.68
C PRO A 254 -13.68 -5.57 28.70
N TYR A 255 -14.68 -6.30 28.23
CA TYR A 255 -15.61 -7.03 29.09
C TYR A 255 -15.13 -8.48 29.25
N ASN A 256 -15.30 -9.05 30.45
CA ASN A 256 -14.83 -10.41 30.79
C ASN A 256 -15.42 -11.52 29.91
N CYS A 257 -16.50 -11.26 29.19
CA CYS A 257 -17.14 -12.23 28.30
C CYS A 257 -16.57 -12.25 26.90
N PHE A 258 -15.72 -11.28 26.51
CA PHE A 258 -15.09 -11.25 25.21
C PHE A 258 -13.70 -11.87 25.25
N VAL A 259 -13.38 -12.62 24.21
CA VAL A 259 -12.00 -13.04 23.96
C VAL A 259 -11.24 -11.81 23.39
N PRO A 260 -10.09 -11.42 23.96
CA PRO A 260 -9.32 -10.29 23.44
C PRO A 260 -8.78 -10.56 22.03
N HIS A 261 -9.16 -9.71 21.08
CA HIS A 261 -8.65 -9.72 19.70
C HIS A 261 -8.36 -8.30 19.23
N PRO A 262 -7.22 -8.05 18.58
CA PRO A 262 -7.08 -6.93 17.68
C PRO A 262 -7.90 -7.21 16.43
N TYR A 263 -8.69 -6.24 15.95
CA TYR A 263 -9.45 -6.41 14.72
C TYR A 263 -9.50 -5.09 13.93
N ALA A 264 -9.79 -5.19 12.65
CA ALA A 264 -10.03 -4.02 11.82
C ALA A 264 -11.53 -3.79 11.67
N ASP A 265 -11.94 -2.53 11.71
CA ASP A 265 -13.32 -2.10 11.48
C ASP A 265 -13.38 -1.27 10.19
N LEU A 266 -14.14 -1.73 9.21
CA LEU A 266 -14.45 -0.97 7.99
C LEU A 266 -15.69 -0.12 8.27
N LEU A 267 -15.45 1.16 8.61
CA LEU A 267 -16.50 2.10 8.98
C LEU A 267 -17.39 2.48 7.81
N ASP A 268 -16.77 2.84 6.68
CA ASP A 268 -17.45 3.34 5.49
C ASP A 268 -16.87 2.72 4.23
N LEU A 269 -17.75 2.39 3.28
CA LEU A 269 -17.38 1.95 1.94
C LEU A 269 -18.27 2.67 0.93
N ALA A 270 -17.69 3.50 0.10
CA ALA A 270 -18.38 4.28 -0.90
C ALA A 270 -17.78 4.09 -2.30
N VAL A 271 -18.66 3.94 -3.30
CA VAL A 271 -18.29 3.98 -4.72
C VAL A 271 -19.24 4.93 -5.40
N LEU A 272 -18.71 5.84 -6.22
CA LEU A 272 -19.51 6.79 -6.99
C LEU A 272 -20.58 6.05 -7.81
N PRO A 273 -21.83 6.55 -7.88
CA PRO A 273 -22.92 5.85 -8.56
C PRO A 273 -22.59 5.44 -10.00
N ALA A 274 -21.94 6.32 -10.77
CA ALA A 274 -21.55 6.04 -12.15
C ALA A 274 -20.47 4.95 -12.31
N ALA A 275 -19.72 4.66 -11.26
CA ALA A 275 -18.64 3.68 -11.24
C ALA A 275 -19.05 2.33 -10.61
N ARG A 276 -20.28 2.21 -10.09
CA ARG A 276 -20.79 0.97 -9.51
C ARG A 276 -20.96 -0.12 -10.57
N GLY A 277 -20.92 -1.37 -10.15
CA GLY A 277 -21.04 -2.54 -11.04
C GLY A 277 -19.74 -2.95 -11.74
N ASN A 278 -18.66 -2.17 -11.65
CA ASN A 278 -17.37 -2.41 -12.31
C ASN A 278 -16.31 -3.06 -11.37
N GLY A 279 -16.73 -3.69 -10.30
CA GLY A 279 -15.82 -4.43 -9.42
C GLY A 279 -15.08 -3.59 -8.35
N LEU A 280 -15.22 -2.25 -8.34
CA LEU A 280 -14.49 -1.35 -7.43
C LEU A 280 -14.78 -1.64 -5.95
N GLY A 281 -16.01 -2.01 -5.59
CA GLY A 281 -16.33 -2.41 -4.22
C GLY A 281 -15.58 -3.66 -3.77
N THR A 282 -15.44 -4.65 -4.66
CA THR A 282 -14.60 -5.84 -4.43
C THR A 282 -13.13 -5.46 -4.30
N LEU A 283 -12.62 -4.61 -5.19
CA LEU A 283 -11.25 -4.13 -5.16
C LEU A 283 -10.91 -3.45 -3.82
N LEU A 284 -11.76 -2.53 -3.36
CA LEU A 284 -11.63 -1.86 -2.07
C LEU A 284 -11.68 -2.84 -0.90
N LEU A 285 -12.64 -3.79 -0.89
CA LEU A 285 -12.71 -4.78 0.19
C LEU A 285 -11.49 -5.69 0.26
N GLN A 286 -10.94 -6.08 -0.89
CA GLN A 286 -9.71 -6.87 -0.94
C GLN A 286 -8.51 -6.07 -0.42
N ALA A 287 -8.41 -4.80 -0.79
CA ALA A 287 -7.40 -3.89 -0.27
C ALA A 287 -7.53 -3.70 1.26
N VAL A 288 -8.75 -3.46 1.76
CA VAL A 288 -9.02 -3.35 3.21
C VAL A 288 -8.65 -4.65 3.96
N LYS A 289 -8.96 -5.83 3.41
CA LYS A 289 -8.53 -7.12 3.99
C LYS A 289 -7.00 -7.25 4.03
N GLY A 290 -6.33 -6.85 2.95
CA GLY A 290 -4.86 -6.83 2.90
C GLY A 290 -4.27 -5.88 3.94
N TRP A 291 -4.82 -4.67 4.05
CA TRP A 291 -4.45 -3.68 5.04
C TRP A 291 -4.65 -4.20 6.47
N ALA A 292 -5.82 -4.76 6.77
CA ALA A 292 -6.15 -5.32 8.09
C ALA A 292 -5.18 -6.44 8.50
N LYS A 293 -4.91 -7.37 7.58
CA LYS A 293 -3.94 -8.46 7.79
C LYS A 293 -2.54 -7.92 8.07
N ALA A 294 -2.09 -6.94 7.29
CA ALA A 294 -0.78 -6.31 7.48
C ALA A 294 -0.64 -5.65 8.84
N HIS A 295 -1.71 -5.04 9.36
CA HIS A 295 -1.75 -4.41 10.69
C HIS A 295 -1.99 -5.40 11.85
N GLY A 296 -2.02 -6.70 11.58
CA GLY A 296 -2.14 -7.73 12.62
C GLY A 296 -3.54 -7.92 13.16
N ALA A 297 -4.57 -7.56 12.38
CA ALA A 297 -5.96 -7.85 12.74
C ALA A 297 -6.24 -9.36 12.65
N ASP A 298 -6.89 -9.90 13.66
CA ASP A 298 -7.35 -11.29 13.66
C ASP A 298 -8.56 -11.49 12.76
N TYR A 299 -9.38 -10.44 12.59
CA TYR A 299 -10.53 -10.41 11.69
C TYR A 299 -10.85 -8.97 11.24
N LEU A 300 -11.70 -8.86 10.22
CA LEU A 300 -12.26 -7.60 9.73
C LEU A 300 -13.77 -7.61 9.97
N GLU A 301 -14.27 -6.57 10.62
CA GLU A 301 -15.69 -6.34 10.87
C GLU A 301 -16.20 -5.17 10.02
N LEU A 302 -17.47 -5.20 9.64
CA LEU A 302 -18.17 -4.12 8.99
C LEU A 302 -19.67 -4.17 9.28
N GLY A 303 -20.34 -3.02 9.17
CA GLY A 303 -21.79 -2.92 9.31
C GLY A 303 -22.51 -2.72 7.98
N ALA A 304 -23.72 -3.25 7.86
CA ALA A 304 -24.62 -2.98 6.77
C ALA A 304 -26.05 -2.68 7.25
N LEU A 305 -26.73 -1.74 6.60
CA LEU A 305 -28.16 -1.59 6.81
C LEU A 305 -28.89 -2.86 6.31
N SER A 306 -29.80 -3.39 7.10
CA SER A 306 -30.48 -4.68 6.84
C SER A 306 -31.25 -4.74 5.52
N ASN A 307 -31.64 -3.60 4.98
CA ASN A 307 -32.30 -3.48 3.69
C ASN A 307 -31.34 -3.10 2.54
N ASN A 308 -30.02 -2.95 2.80
CA ASN A 308 -29.03 -2.75 1.75
C ASN A 308 -28.58 -4.07 1.14
N GLN A 309 -29.49 -4.69 0.37
CA GLN A 309 -29.25 -5.99 -0.25
C GLN A 309 -28.07 -6.00 -1.23
N GLY A 310 -27.72 -4.83 -1.81
CA GLY A 310 -26.56 -4.69 -2.68
C GLY A 310 -25.24 -4.86 -1.94
N ALA A 311 -25.10 -4.18 -0.81
CA ALA A 311 -23.92 -4.29 0.05
C ALA A 311 -23.82 -5.68 0.70
N ILE A 312 -24.94 -6.21 1.23
CA ILE A 312 -24.97 -7.54 1.85
C ILE A 312 -24.47 -8.61 0.88
N ARG A 313 -25.01 -8.66 -0.36
CA ARG A 313 -24.54 -9.62 -1.37
C ARG A 313 -23.06 -9.44 -1.74
N LEU A 314 -22.56 -8.21 -1.73
CA LEU A 314 -21.13 -7.96 -1.94
C LEU A 314 -20.32 -8.57 -0.81
N TYR A 315 -20.69 -8.31 0.44
CA TYR A 315 -19.97 -8.80 1.62
C TYR A 315 -19.99 -10.32 1.73
N GLU A 316 -21.14 -10.97 1.53
CA GLU A 316 -21.27 -12.43 1.50
C GLU A 316 -20.39 -13.06 0.42
N ARG A 317 -20.38 -12.49 -0.80
CA ARG A 317 -19.53 -12.96 -1.91
C ARG A 317 -18.04 -12.83 -1.58
N GLU A 318 -17.68 -11.80 -0.83
CA GLU A 318 -16.30 -11.58 -0.36
C GLU A 318 -15.97 -12.38 0.93
N GLY A 319 -16.87 -13.28 1.37
CA GLY A 319 -16.63 -14.21 2.47
C GLY A 319 -16.93 -13.66 3.86
N PHE A 320 -17.68 -12.56 3.98
CA PHE A 320 -18.19 -12.11 5.26
C PHE A 320 -19.43 -12.90 5.66
N GLY A 321 -19.51 -13.29 6.93
CA GLY A 321 -20.68 -13.90 7.54
C GLY A 321 -21.36 -12.95 8.52
N GLU A 322 -22.67 -13.06 8.67
CA GLU A 322 -23.41 -12.31 9.69
C GLU A 322 -23.02 -12.74 11.09
N CYS A 323 -22.66 -11.78 11.97
CA CYS A 323 -22.24 -12.06 13.35
C CYS A 323 -23.15 -11.40 14.40
N ILE A 324 -23.72 -10.21 14.12
CA ILE A 324 -24.58 -9.45 15.04
C ILE A 324 -25.81 -8.93 14.31
N LYS A 325 -26.96 -8.97 15.00
CA LYS A 325 -28.19 -8.30 14.55
C LYS A 325 -28.63 -7.23 15.53
N THR A 326 -28.86 -6.03 15.04
CA THR A 326 -29.44 -4.93 15.80
C THR A 326 -30.94 -4.83 15.51
N PHE A 327 -31.76 -4.79 16.57
CA PHE A 327 -33.20 -4.61 16.48
C PHE A 327 -33.59 -3.23 17.02
N ARG A 328 -34.61 -2.62 16.42
CA ARG A 328 -35.13 -1.30 16.84
C ARG A 328 -36.64 -1.39 16.95
N ALA A 329 -37.20 -0.84 18.02
CA ALA A 329 -38.64 -0.69 18.24
C ALA A 329 -39.00 0.80 18.28
N SER A 330 -40.13 1.19 17.68
CA SER A 330 -40.74 2.49 17.92
C SER A 330 -41.39 2.49 19.30
N LEU A 331 -41.26 3.61 20.03
CA LEU A 331 -41.88 3.83 21.35
C LEU A 331 -43.02 4.81 21.22
#